data_ad05e2867e7f2d35ac1fc4a2f527076d
#
_entry.id   ad05e2867e7f2d35ac1fc4a2f527076d
#
_cell.length_a   1.000
_cell.length_b   1.000
_cell.length_c   1.000
_cell.angle_alpha   90.00
_cell.angle_beta   90.00
_cell.angle_gamma   90.00
#
_symmetry.space_group_name_H-M   'P 1'
#
loop_
_entity.id
_entity.type
_entity.pdbx_description
1 polymer ?
#
loop_
_entity_poly.entity_id
_entity_poly.type
_entity_poly.pdbx_seq_one_letter_code
_entity_poly.pdbx_strand_id
1 'polypeptide(L)'
;MKTLKYIALMIGVFALFVFGTNKVIEVNRAAKINERFAADSEAAVFSATSKAFTEDTYFRGRRRSAGIVYRADLTYTTADGRTVNVSGVPISTGEWDLLNLSNKIQCLYLKSDTQQVLCKGGAEMNESSSYTYAIMAYLVAIMLLYGAYEEYKRDNGEDEDDDDDVEFA
;
A
#
# COMPACT_ATOMS: atom_id res chain seq x y z
N MET A 1 -38.94 1.12 -1.65
CA MET A 1 -37.73 1.76 -2.24
C MET A 1 -36.74 2.24 -1.17
N LYS A 2 -37.16 2.78 0.01
CA LYS A 2 -36.26 3.28 1.07
C LYS A 2 -35.31 2.18 1.60
N THR A 3 -35.85 0.98 1.90
CA THR A 3 -35.04 -0.14 2.44
C THR A 3 -33.88 -0.54 1.53
N LEU A 4 -34.08 -0.57 0.20
CA LEU A 4 -33.04 -0.94 -0.77
C LEU A 4 -31.91 0.10 -0.77
N LYS A 5 -32.22 1.39 -0.61
CA LYS A 5 -31.25 2.50 -0.52
C LYS A 5 -30.33 2.32 0.71
N TYR A 6 -30.89 2.01 1.89
CA TYR A 6 -30.10 1.77 3.09
C TYR A 6 -29.23 0.52 3.00
N ILE A 7 -29.73 -0.56 2.40
CA ILE A 7 -28.93 -1.77 2.17
C ILE A 7 -27.73 -1.45 1.25
N ALA A 8 -27.95 -0.75 0.14
CA ALA A 8 -26.89 -0.37 -0.78
C ALA A 8 -25.83 0.53 -0.11
N LEU A 9 -26.27 1.47 0.74
CA LEU A 9 -25.38 2.35 1.50
C LEU A 9 -24.55 1.56 2.51
N MET A 10 -25.14 0.63 3.26
CA MET A 10 -24.43 -0.22 4.22
C MET A 10 -23.37 -1.10 3.52
N ILE A 11 -23.67 -1.64 2.34
CA ILE A 11 -22.70 -2.40 1.54
C ILE A 11 -21.53 -1.48 1.13
N GLY A 12 -21.81 -0.25 0.68
CA GLY A 12 -20.79 0.73 0.31
C GLY A 12 -19.88 1.10 1.49
N VAL A 13 -20.45 1.39 2.64
CA VAL A 13 -19.71 1.68 3.87
C VAL A 13 -18.83 0.49 4.29
N PHE A 14 -19.37 -0.72 4.27
CA PHE A 14 -18.62 -1.92 4.59
C PHE A 14 -17.43 -2.13 3.62
N ALA A 15 -17.65 -1.94 2.33
CA ALA A 15 -16.57 -2.03 1.33
C ALA A 15 -15.44 -1.02 1.59
N LEU A 16 -15.78 0.23 1.98
CA LEU A 16 -14.79 1.26 2.35
C LEU A 16 -14.00 0.88 3.61
N PHE A 17 -14.65 0.30 4.61
CA PHE A 17 -13.98 -0.20 5.81
C PHE A 17 -13.00 -1.33 5.48
N VAL A 18 -13.41 -2.31 4.69
CA VAL A 18 -12.54 -3.41 4.24
C VAL A 18 -11.35 -2.88 3.45
N PHE A 19 -11.58 -1.94 2.53
CA PHE A 19 -10.50 -1.30 1.76
C PHE A 19 -9.52 -0.55 2.67
N GLY A 20 -10.02 0.29 3.58
CA GLY A 20 -9.19 1.04 4.54
C GLY A 20 -8.35 0.12 5.42
N THR A 21 -8.95 -0.95 5.94
CA THR A 21 -8.26 -1.93 6.78
C THR A 21 -7.16 -2.67 6.01
N ASN A 22 -7.42 -3.08 4.77
CA ASN A 22 -6.41 -3.70 3.92
C ASN A 22 -5.22 -2.77 3.68
N LYS A 23 -5.47 -1.47 3.46
CA LYS A 23 -4.40 -0.47 3.28
C LYS A 23 -3.55 -0.29 4.54
N VAL A 24 -4.15 -0.28 5.72
CA VAL A 24 -3.40 -0.25 7.00
C VAL A 24 -2.52 -1.50 7.15
N ILE A 25 -3.05 -2.67 6.82
CA ILE A 25 -2.28 -3.92 6.89
C ILE A 25 -1.08 -3.88 5.92
N GLU A 26 -1.26 -3.42 4.68
CA GLU A 26 -0.18 -3.26 3.70
C GLU A 26 0.93 -2.35 4.21
N VAL A 27 0.58 -1.18 4.74
CA VAL A 27 1.56 -0.23 5.29
C VAL A 27 2.32 -0.82 6.48
N ASN A 28 1.61 -1.48 7.39
CA ASN A 28 2.25 -2.12 8.54
C ASN A 28 3.20 -3.26 8.13
N ARG A 29 2.86 -4.01 7.08
CA ARG A 29 3.77 -5.03 6.51
C ARG A 29 5.01 -4.38 5.90
N ALA A 30 4.84 -3.32 5.10
CA ALA A 30 5.96 -2.59 4.51
C ALA A 30 6.89 -2.00 5.59
N ALA A 31 6.33 -1.39 6.63
CA ALA A 31 7.11 -0.85 7.76
C ALA A 31 7.93 -1.95 8.46
N LYS A 32 7.33 -3.12 8.74
CA LYS A 32 8.04 -4.26 9.34
C LYS A 32 9.15 -4.81 8.44
N ILE A 33 8.94 -4.83 7.12
CA ILE A 33 9.98 -5.24 6.17
C ILE A 33 11.14 -4.25 6.24
N ASN A 34 10.87 -2.96 6.14
CA ASN A 34 11.90 -1.93 6.19
C ASN A 34 12.68 -1.96 7.51
N GLU A 35 12.00 -2.16 8.65
CA GLU A 35 12.63 -2.31 9.96
C GLU A 35 13.57 -3.52 10.02
N ARG A 36 13.16 -4.68 9.49
CA ARG A 36 14.02 -5.88 9.41
C ARG A 36 15.25 -5.62 8.55
N PHE A 37 15.08 -5.01 7.38
CA PHE A 37 16.22 -4.67 6.52
C PHE A 37 17.14 -3.63 7.15
N ALA A 38 16.62 -2.68 7.90
CA ALA A 38 17.45 -1.71 8.65
C ALA A 38 18.29 -2.38 9.75
N ALA A 39 17.78 -3.44 10.38
CA ALA A 39 18.44 -4.11 11.50
C ALA A 39 19.40 -5.23 11.06
N ASP A 40 19.09 -6.01 10.02
CA ASP A 40 19.75 -7.29 9.72
C ASP A 40 20.12 -7.46 8.24
N SER A 41 20.24 -6.37 7.46
CA SER A 41 20.60 -6.50 6.05
C SER A 41 22.09 -6.40 5.77
N GLU A 42 22.49 -6.97 4.64
CA GLU A 42 23.80 -6.84 4.07
C GLU A 42 23.71 -6.57 2.57
N ALA A 43 24.60 -5.70 2.05
CA ALA A 43 24.64 -5.37 0.63
C ALA A 43 25.41 -6.43 -0.14
N ALA A 44 24.88 -6.87 -1.27
CA ALA A 44 25.55 -7.76 -2.19
C ALA A 44 25.36 -7.32 -3.65
N VAL A 45 26.18 -7.87 -4.52
CA VAL A 45 26.06 -7.69 -5.97
C VAL A 45 25.27 -8.86 -6.52
N PHE A 46 24.17 -8.53 -7.18
CA PHE A 46 23.24 -9.47 -7.78
C PHE A 46 23.40 -9.48 -9.30
N SER A 47 23.27 -10.65 -9.89
CA SER A 47 23.27 -10.84 -11.35
C SER A 47 21.96 -11.49 -11.80
N ALA A 48 21.44 -11.11 -12.96
CA ALA A 48 20.22 -11.73 -13.48
C ALA A 48 20.51 -13.14 -14.01
N THR A 49 19.69 -14.11 -13.57
CA THR A 49 19.67 -15.48 -14.09
C THR A 49 18.70 -15.62 -15.26
N SER A 50 17.57 -14.93 -15.21
CA SER A 50 16.65 -14.82 -16.33
C SER A 50 16.12 -13.39 -16.40
N LYS A 51 15.87 -12.90 -17.61
CA LYS A 51 15.30 -11.57 -17.84
C LYS A 51 13.79 -11.67 -18.10
N ALA A 52 13.09 -12.55 -17.39
CA ALA A 52 11.64 -12.55 -17.37
C ALA A 52 11.16 -11.35 -16.52
N PHE A 53 10.38 -10.46 -17.11
CA PHE A 53 9.87 -9.30 -16.40
C PHE A 53 8.36 -9.20 -16.56
N THR A 54 7.73 -8.89 -15.43
CA THR A 54 6.36 -8.41 -15.37
C THR A 54 6.44 -6.93 -15.02
N GLU A 55 5.73 -6.10 -15.76
CA GLU A 55 5.65 -4.68 -15.51
C GLU A 55 4.61 -4.43 -14.41
N ASP A 56 5.04 -3.91 -13.26
CA ASP A 56 4.18 -3.49 -12.17
C ASP A 56 4.16 -1.96 -12.09
N THR A 57 2.98 -1.36 -12.01
CA THR A 57 2.83 0.08 -11.79
C THR A 57 2.60 0.37 -10.31
N TYR A 58 3.30 1.38 -9.78
CA TYR A 58 3.09 1.88 -8.42
C TYR A 58 2.91 3.39 -8.41
N PHE A 59 2.20 3.91 -7.41
CA PHE A 59 1.99 5.35 -7.23
C PHE A 59 2.84 5.87 -6.08
N ARG A 60 3.73 6.82 -6.37
CA ARG A 60 4.60 7.47 -5.38
C ARG A 60 4.02 8.81 -4.96
N GLY A 61 3.49 8.89 -3.74
CA GLY A 61 3.13 10.13 -3.04
C GLY A 61 2.12 11.05 -3.73
N ARG A 62 2.06 12.32 -3.29
CA ARG A 62 1.11 13.35 -3.77
C ARG A 62 1.30 13.80 -5.22
N ARG A 63 2.47 13.60 -5.80
CA ARG A 63 2.72 13.85 -7.22
C ARG A 63 2.47 12.51 -7.92
N ARG A 64 1.46 12.45 -8.75
CA ARG A 64 0.98 11.30 -9.54
C ARG A 64 2.04 10.75 -10.53
N SER A 65 3.24 10.47 -10.09
CA SER A 65 4.20 9.73 -10.90
C SER A 65 3.97 8.25 -10.64
N ALA A 66 3.30 7.59 -11.60
CA ALA A 66 3.34 6.14 -11.67
C ALA A 66 4.79 5.76 -12.00
N GLY A 67 5.41 4.94 -11.17
CA GLY A 67 6.67 4.31 -11.48
C GLY A 67 6.42 2.94 -12.11
N ILE A 68 7.34 2.51 -12.96
CA ILE A 68 7.35 1.16 -13.50
C ILE A 68 8.35 0.35 -12.69
N VAL A 69 7.93 -0.80 -12.18
CA VAL A 69 8.79 -1.75 -11.48
C VAL A 69 8.81 -3.05 -12.28
N TYR A 70 10.00 -3.51 -12.58
CA TYR A 70 10.22 -4.79 -13.24
C TYR A 70 10.46 -5.88 -12.19
N ARG A 71 10.25 -7.15 -12.56
CA ARG A 71 10.62 -8.30 -11.74
C ARG A 71 11.72 -9.08 -12.45
N ALA A 72 12.74 -9.47 -11.69
CA ALA A 72 13.86 -10.25 -12.21
C ALA A 72 14.18 -11.43 -11.31
N ASP A 73 14.67 -12.51 -11.92
CA ASP A 73 15.27 -13.62 -11.19
C ASP A 73 16.76 -13.33 -11.06
N LEU A 74 17.20 -13.27 -9.80
CA LEU A 74 18.54 -12.83 -9.45
C LEU A 74 19.33 -13.94 -8.75
N THR A 75 20.63 -13.94 -8.96
CA THR A 75 21.58 -14.76 -8.20
C THR A 75 22.64 -13.86 -7.54
N TYR A 76 23.07 -14.23 -6.36
CA TYR A 76 24.12 -13.53 -5.63
C TYR A 76 24.91 -14.48 -4.73
N THR A 77 26.04 -14.03 -4.24
CA THR A 77 26.86 -14.77 -3.27
C THR A 77 26.81 -14.05 -1.94
N THR A 78 26.43 -14.77 -0.89
CA THR A 78 26.42 -14.28 0.50
C THR A 78 27.85 -14.09 1.02
N ALA A 79 28.02 -13.37 2.13
CA ALA A 79 29.33 -13.14 2.77
C ALA A 79 30.05 -14.44 3.17
N ASP A 80 29.30 -15.48 3.48
CA ASP A 80 29.83 -16.82 3.80
C ASP A 80 30.08 -17.71 2.57
N GLY A 81 30.01 -17.12 1.35
CA GLY A 81 30.38 -17.77 0.10
C GLY A 81 29.30 -18.67 -0.54
N ARG A 82 28.09 -18.70 0.00
CA ARG A 82 26.98 -19.47 -0.58
C ARG A 82 26.32 -18.72 -1.74
N THR A 83 26.06 -19.41 -2.83
CA THR A 83 25.29 -18.86 -3.94
C THR A 83 23.80 -19.08 -3.69
N VAL A 84 23.03 -18.00 -3.78
CA VAL A 84 21.58 -17.99 -3.58
C VAL A 84 20.88 -17.49 -4.84
N ASN A 85 19.80 -18.17 -5.24
CA ASN A 85 18.92 -17.75 -6.33
C ASN A 85 17.60 -17.28 -5.75
N VAL A 86 17.15 -16.11 -6.19
CA VAL A 86 15.89 -15.49 -5.74
C VAL A 86 15.07 -15.09 -6.96
N SER A 87 13.80 -15.49 -6.99
CA SER A 87 12.92 -15.24 -8.13
C SER A 87 11.94 -14.11 -7.88
N GLY A 88 11.58 -13.39 -8.96
CA GLY A 88 10.53 -12.38 -8.94
C GLY A 88 10.86 -11.13 -8.10
N VAL A 89 12.14 -10.80 -7.93
CA VAL A 89 12.57 -9.63 -7.16
C VAL A 89 12.15 -8.35 -7.87
N PRO A 90 11.41 -7.43 -7.21
CA PRO A 90 11.05 -6.15 -7.80
C PRO A 90 12.27 -5.24 -7.91
N ILE A 91 12.50 -4.72 -9.10
CA ILE A 91 13.59 -3.81 -9.44
C ILE A 91 13.05 -2.56 -10.13
N SER A 92 13.72 -1.43 -9.95
CA SER A 92 13.38 -0.17 -10.61
C SER A 92 13.82 -0.17 -12.07
N THR A 93 13.31 0.76 -12.88
CA THR A 93 13.75 0.97 -14.27
C THR A 93 15.26 1.18 -14.36
N GLY A 94 15.84 1.98 -13.45
CA GLY A 94 17.29 2.22 -13.44
C GLY A 94 18.10 0.96 -13.13
N GLU A 95 17.63 0.08 -12.24
CA GLU A 95 18.25 -1.22 -11.95
C GLU A 95 18.11 -2.17 -13.14
N TRP A 96 16.96 -2.13 -13.82
CA TRP A 96 16.75 -2.87 -15.05
C TRP A 96 17.75 -2.49 -16.15
N ASP A 97 17.98 -1.18 -16.34
CA ASP A 97 18.98 -0.69 -17.31
C ASP A 97 20.39 -1.14 -16.92
N LEU A 98 20.75 -1.11 -15.64
CA LEU A 98 22.04 -1.63 -15.16
C LEU A 98 22.20 -3.13 -15.39
N LEU A 99 21.15 -3.94 -15.17
CA LEU A 99 21.17 -5.38 -15.49
C LEU A 99 21.35 -5.63 -17.00
N ASN A 100 20.77 -4.80 -17.85
CA ASN A 100 20.97 -4.91 -19.30
C ASN A 100 22.39 -4.55 -19.75
N LEU A 101 23.01 -3.56 -19.11
CA LEU A 101 24.34 -3.06 -19.46
C LEU A 101 25.46 -3.92 -18.88
N SER A 102 25.40 -4.25 -17.59
CA SER A 102 26.48 -4.86 -16.82
C SER A 102 26.15 -6.23 -16.24
N ASN A 103 24.90 -6.65 -16.31
CA ASN A 103 24.34 -7.81 -15.61
C ASN A 103 24.57 -7.79 -14.09
N LYS A 104 24.73 -6.61 -13.50
CA LYS A 104 25.00 -6.45 -12.06
C LYS A 104 24.22 -5.29 -11.49
N ILE A 105 23.59 -5.54 -10.34
CA ILE A 105 22.95 -4.50 -9.51
C ILE A 105 23.32 -4.69 -8.03
N GLN A 106 23.21 -3.63 -7.26
CA GLN A 106 23.37 -3.70 -5.80
C GLN A 106 22.01 -3.77 -5.12
N CYS A 107 21.80 -4.81 -4.31
CA CYS A 107 20.60 -4.97 -3.48
C CYS A 107 21.01 -5.38 -2.07
N LEU A 108 20.05 -5.35 -1.15
CA LEU A 108 20.20 -5.82 0.22
C LEU A 108 19.57 -7.21 0.35
N TYR A 109 20.18 -8.08 1.15
CA TYR A 109 19.57 -9.33 1.58
C TYR A 109 19.54 -9.41 3.10
N LEU A 110 18.60 -10.15 3.68
CA LEU A 110 18.59 -10.40 5.13
C LEU A 110 19.55 -11.53 5.48
N LYS A 111 20.39 -11.32 6.49
CA LYS A 111 21.31 -12.37 7.00
C LYS A 111 20.56 -13.53 7.60
N SER A 112 19.45 -13.25 8.28
CA SER A 112 18.55 -14.24 8.89
C SER A 112 17.73 -15.03 7.86
N ASP A 113 17.47 -14.46 6.67
CA ASP A 113 16.70 -15.11 5.61
C ASP A 113 17.21 -14.66 4.23
N THR A 114 18.16 -15.39 3.71
CA THR A 114 18.84 -15.08 2.45
C THR A 114 17.92 -15.12 1.21
N GLN A 115 16.69 -15.61 1.33
CA GLN A 115 15.69 -15.53 0.26
C GLN A 115 14.97 -14.17 0.21
N GLN A 116 15.04 -13.40 1.28
CA GLN A 116 14.46 -12.05 1.31
C GLN A 116 15.47 -11.02 0.85
N VAL A 117 15.15 -10.39 -0.27
CA VAL A 117 15.99 -9.40 -0.95
C VAL A 117 15.21 -8.11 -1.14
N LEU A 118 15.86 -6.99 -0.93
CA LEU A 118 15.33 -5.65 -1.15
C LEU A 118 16.22 -4.88 -2.11
N CYS A 119 15.74 -4.70 -3.33
CA CYS A 119 16.30 -3.78 -4.31
C CYS A 119 15.56 -2.45 -4.28
N LYS A 120 16.08 -1.45 -4.99
CA LYS A 120 15.48 -0.11 -5.04
C LYS A 120 14.01 -0.14 -5.50
N GLY A 121 13.68 -0.95 -6.51
CA GLY A 121 12.31 -1.12 -6.97
C GLY A 121 11.38 -1.66 -5.88
N GLY A 122 11.83 -2.60 -5.06
CA GLY A 122 11.08 -3.11 -3.92
C GLY A 122 10.89 -2.05 -2.82
N ALA A 123 11.92 -1.24 -2.55
CA ALA A 123 11.83 -0.12 -1.60
C ALA A 123 10.81 0.94 -2.09
N GLU A 124 10.85 1.30 -3.36
CA GLU A 124 9.90 2.24 -3.96
C GLU A 124 8.45 1.74 -3.90
N MET A 125 8.20 0.45 -4.13
CA MET A 125 6.88 -0.16 -3.96
C MET A 125 6.40 -0.12 -2.52
N ASN A 126 7.28 -0.40 -1.55
CA ASN A 126 6.95 -0.36 -0.14
C ASN A 126 6.62 1.05 0.34
N GLU A 127 7.33 2.08 -0.16
CA GLU A 127 7.06 3.49 0.14
C GLU A 127 5.74 3.99 -0.45
N SER A 128 5.22 3.38 -1.52
CA SER A 128 3.98 3.78 -2.16
C SER A 128 2.74 3.50 -1.33
N SER A 129 2.83 2.59 -0.35
CA SER A 129 1.76 2.25 0.58
C SER A 129 1.53 3.41 1.56
N SER A 130 0.50 4.21 1.31
CA SER A 130 0.23 5.42 2.11
C SER A 130 -0.99 5.24 3.02
N TYR A 131 -0.86 5.57 4.30
CA TYR A 131 -1.98 5.71 5.25
C TYR A 131 -3.05 6.69 4.76
N THR A 132 -2.70 7.60 3.86
CA THR A 132 -3.63 8.60 3.32
C THR A 132 -4.87 7.96 2.70
N TYR A 133 -4.70 6.85 1.97
CA TYR A 133 -5.84 6.15 1.37
C TYR A 133 -6.75 5.50 2.42
N ALA A 134 -6.17 4.94 3.49
CA ALA A 134 -6.95 4.38 4.59
C ALA A 134 -7.75 5.46 5.32
N ILE A 135 -7.10 6.57 5.66
CA ILE A 135 -7.74 7.72 6.32
C ILE A 135 -8.88 8.27 5.46
N MET A 136 -8.64 8.47 4.15
CA MET A 136 -9.69 8.96 3.24
C MET A 136 -10.87 7.99 3.14
N ALA A 137 -10.63 6.68 3.09
CA ALA A 137 -11.69 5.67 3.04
C ALA A 137 -12.55 5.71 4.32
N TYR A 138 -11.94 5.83 5.50
CA TYR A 138 -12.67 5.94 6.75
C TYR A 138 -13.44 7.26 6.87
N LEU A 139 -12.86 8.40 6.46
CA LEU A 139 -13.56 9.68 6.46
C LEU A 139 -14.80 9.66 5.56
N VAL A 140 -14.68 9.11 4.35
CA VAL A 140 -15.82 8.96 3.44
C VAL A 140 -16.88 8.03 4.03
N ALA A 141 -16.49 6.91 4.65
CA ALA A 141 -17.42 6.01 5.30
C ALA A 141 -18.19 6.70 6.45
N ILE A 142 -17.50 7.49 7.28
CA ILE A 142 -18.12 8.26 8.38
C ILE A 142 -19.10 9.32 7.82
N MET A 143 -18.70 10.05 6.77
CA MET A 143 -19.60 11.04 6.12
C MET A 143 -20.86 10.40 5.55
N LEU A 144 -20.74 9.22 4.94
CA LEU A 144 -21.90 8.49 4.43
C LEU A 144 -22.83 8.02 5.56
N LEU A 145 -22.29 7.55 6.68
CA LEU A 145 -23.08 7.15 7.85
C LEU A 145 -23.77 8.36 8.47
N TYR A 146 -23.07 9.48 8.60
CA TYR A 146 -23.65 10.70 9.14
C TYR A 146 -24.79 11.22 8.26
N GLY A 147 -24.61 11.29 6.95
CA GLY A 147 -25.67 11.69 6.03
C GLY A 147 -26.89 10.77 6.05
N ALA A 148 -26.66 9.44 6.21
CA ALA A 148 -27.76 8.50 6.37
C ALA A 148 -28.51 8.67 7.69
N TYR A 149 -27.80 8.98 8.77
CA TYR A 149 -28.38 9.27 10.08
C TYR A 149 -29.26 10.52 10.05
N GLU A 150 -28.77 11.62 9.46
CA GLU A 150 -29.55 12.86 9.29
C GLU A 150 -30.81 12.64 8.43
N GLU A 151 -30.70 11.87 7.35
CA GLU A 151 -31.86 11.52 6.53
C GLU A 151 -32.87 10.68 7.30
N TYR A 152 -32.39 9.72 8.11
CA TYR A 152 -33.25 8.91 8.96
C TYR A 152 -33.98 9.75 10.04
N LYS A 153 -33.26 10.68 10.70
CA LYS A 153 -33.83 11.60 11.71
C LYS A 153 -34.95 12.44 11.10
N ARG A 154 -34.69 13.06 9.92
CA ARG A 154 -35.68 13.85 9.21
C ARG A 154 -36.91 13.05 8.77
N ASP A 155 -36.71 11.80 8.31
CA ASP A 155 -37.78 10.92 7.86
C ASP A 155 -38.69 10.45 9.02
N ASN A 156 -38.19 10.41 10.25
CA ASN A 156 -38.93 9.99 11.46
C ASN A 156 -39.53 11.14 12.24
N GLY A 157 -39.38 12.39 11.80
CA GLY A 157 -39.98 13.55 12.42
C GLY A 157 -39.36 13.90 13.79
N GLU A 158 -38.12 13.48 14.06
CA GLU A 158 -37.36 13.83 15.26
C GLU A 158 -36.66 15.19 15.14
N ASP A 159 -37.09 16.06 14.22
CA ASP A 159 -36.75 17.48 14.27
C ASP A 159 -37.52 18.06 15.46
N GLU A 160 -36.91 18.03 16.64
CA GLU A 160 -37.37 18.81 17.80
C GLU A 160 -37.43 20.26 17.33
N ASP A 161 -38.68 20.83 17.40
CA ASP A 161 -38.94 22.25 17.32
C ASP A 161 -38.26 22.92 18.52
N ASP A 162 -36.93 23.13 18.46
CA ASP A 162 -36.19 24.05 19.34
C ASP A 162 -36.45 25.50 18.89
N ASP A 163 -37.72 25.82 18.60
CA ASP A 163 -38.23 27.19 18.61
C ASP A 163 -38.54 27.56 20.06
N ASP A 164 -37.51 27.75 20.87
CA ASP A 164 -37.62 28.54 22.09
C ASP A 164 -37.99 29.96 21.69
N ASP A 165 -39.31 30.18 21.65
CA ASP A 165 -39.90 31.50 21.62
C ASP A 165 -39.37 32.31 22.82
N VAL A 166 -38.29 33.07 22.58
CA VAL A 166 -37.84 34.10 23.49
C VAL A 166 -38.84 35.24 23.37
N GLU A 167 -39.93 35.12 24.10
CA GLU A 167 -40.90 36.18 24.36
C GLU A 167 -40.22 37.27 25.16
N PHE A 168 -39.74 38.33 24.52
CA PHE A 168 -39.32 39.56 25.21
C PHE A 168 -40.55 40.35 25.64
N ALA A 169 -40.86 40.35 26.92
CA ALA A 169 -41.74 41.27 27.60
C ALA A 169 -40.97 42.50 28.09
#